data_f2d2712e500dab3f065371eec95f982f
#
_entry.id   f2d2712e500dab3f065371eec95f982f
#
_cell.length_a   1.000
_cell.length_b   1.000
_cell.length_c   1.000
_cell.angle_alpha   90.00
_cell.angle_beta   90.00
_cell.angle_gamma   90.00
#
_symmetry.space_group_name_H-M   'P 1'
#
loop_
_entity.id
_entity.type
_entity.pdbx_description
1 polymer ?
#
loop_
_entity_poly.entity_id
_entity_poly.type
_entity_poly.pdbx_seq_one_letter_code
_entity_poly.pdbx_strand_id
1 'polypeptide(L)'
;SAKKEKSGQDLTVKQMEATKKRLQSHLEELMDSPKDDVVTFEQLGVDSLMVDEAHEFKNLAVTTKMQNVAGISTSESQKATDLLMKCQYLDELTGGRGLVFCTGTPISNSPVELYTMMRYLQASTLRAHDLLSFDAWAANFGQTTTSIELAPEGTGYRSKTRFSRFFNLPELISMW
;
A
#
# COMPACT_ATOMS: atom_id res chain seq x y z
N SER A 1 -4.04 -28.10 -12.91
CA SER A 1 -4.39 -26.66 -12.84
C SER A 1 -5.14 -26.34 -11.54
N ALA A 2 -6.28 -27.01 -11.26
CA ALA A 2 -7.13 -26.76 -10.09
C ALA A 2 -6.44 -26.95 -8.71
N LYS A 3 -5.45 -27.84 -8.62
CA LYS A 3 -4.71 -28.11 -7.37
C LYS A 3 -3.75 -26.98 -7.01
N LYS A 4 -3.23 -26.24 -8.01
CA LYS A 4 -2.36 -25.08 -7.82
C LYS A 4 -3.15 -23.81 -7.42
N GLU A 5 -4.37 -23.66 -7.94
CA GLU A 5 -5.26 -22.54 -7.55
C GLU A 5 -5.77 -22.69 -6.11
N LYS A 6 -6.17 -23.89 -5.69
CA LYS A 6 -6.56 -24.15 -4.29
C LYS A 6 -5.42 -23.85 -3.31
N SER A 7 -4.20 -24.27 -3.63
CA SER A 7 -3.02 -23.98 -2.78
C SER A 7 -2.72 -22.49 -2.68
N GLY A 8 -2.93 -21.72 -3.74
CA GLY A 8 -2.73 -20.26 -3.72
C GLY A 8 -3.79 -19.51 -2.91
N GLN A 9 -5.05 -19.97 -2.95
CA GLN A 9 -6.13 -19.40 -2.15
C GLN A 9 -5.94 -19.69 -0.66
N ASP A 10 -5.55 -20.91 -0.29
CA ASP A 10 -5.30 -21.30 1.10
C ASP A 10 -4.12 -20.51 1.71
N LEU A 11 -3.05 -20.25 0.94
CA LEU A 11 -1.93 -19.42 1.37
C LEU A 11 -2.34 -17.97 1.64
N THR A 12 -3.18 -17.39 0.79
CA THR A 12 -3.67 -16.01 0.93
C THR A 12 -4.59 -15.88 2.15
N VAL A 13 -5.49 -16.83 2.35
CA VAL A 13 -6.39 -16.84 3.52
C VAL A 13 -5.57 -16.93 4.81
N LYS A 14 -4.60 -17.84 4.90
CA LYS A 14 -3.71 -17.96 6.06
C LYS A 14 -2.90 -16.69 6.34
N GLN A 15 -2.42 -16.01 5.30
CA GLN A 15 -1.72 -14.73 5.45
C GLN A 15 -2.65 -13.63 5.97
N MET A 16 -3.88 -13.57 5.49
CA MET A 16 -4.88 -12.61 5.96
C MET A 16 -5.28 -12.90 7.42
N GLU A 17 -5.46 -14.16 7.78
CA GLU A 17 -5.75 -14.57 9.16
C GLU A 17 -4.59 -14.23 10.11
N ALA A 18 -3.35 -14.51 9.69
CA ALA A 18 -2.17 -14.14 10.47
C ALA A 18 -2.05 -12.63 10.67
N THR A 19 -2.33 -11.83 9.62
CA THR A 19 -2.34 -10.38 9.70
C THR A 19 -3.45 -9.88 10.61
N LYS A 20 -4.66 -10.43 10.50
CA LYS A 20 -5.78 -10.10 11.37
C LYS A 20 -5.45 -10.38 12.84
N LYS A 21 -4.90 -11.57 13.13
CA LYS A 21 -4.51 -11.95 14.51
C LYS A 21 -3.45 -11.01 15.07
N ARG A 22 -2.44 -10.64 14.26
CA ARG A 22 -1.41 -9.68 14.68
C ARG A 22 -1.99 -8.30 14.98
N LEU A 23 -2.88 -7.81 14.11
CA LEU A 23 -3.56 -6.53 14.32
C LEU A 23 -4.46 -6.55 15.56
N GLN A 24 -5.15 -7.66 15.82
CA GLN A 24 -5.92 -7.84 17.05
C GLN A 24 -5.05 -7.80 18.29
N SER A 25 -3.94 -8.56 18.31
CA SER A 25 -3.00 -8.54 19.45
C SER A 25 -2.41 -7.16 19.69
N HIS A 26 -2.07 -6.45 18.61
CA HIS A 26 -1.55 -5.08 18.72
C HIS A 26 -2.62 -4.10 19.23
N LEU A 27 -3.87 -4.26 18.82
CA LEU A 27 -4.99 -3.49 19.35
C LEU A 27 -5.20 -3.76 20.85
N GLU A 28 -5.13 -5.02 21.29
CA GLU A 28 -5.23 -5.41 22.70
C GLU A 28 -4.09 -4.77 23.51
N GLU A 29 -2.84 -4.83 23.02
CA GLU A 29 -1.70 -4.16 23.66
C GLU A 29 -1.90 -2.64 23.79
N LEU A 30 -2.43 -1.99 22.75
CA LEU A 30 -2.75 -0.56 22.79
C LEU A 30 -3.88 -0.23 23.76
N MET A 31 -4.83 -1.13 23.95
CA MET A 31 -5.95 -0.94 24.89
C MET A 31 -5.52 -1.15 26.33
N ASP A 32 -4.56 -2.07 26.57
CA ASP A 32 -4.03 -2.37 27.91
C ASP A 32 -2.87 -1.44 28.33
N SER A 33 -2.29 -0.70 27.39
CA SER A 33 -1.25 0.29 27.73
C SER A 33 -1.87 1.40 28.56
N PRO A 34 -1.19 1.88 29.64
CA PRO A 34 -1.65 3.03 30.39
C PRO A 34 -1.79 4.18 29.41
N LYS A 35 -3.02 4.68 29.26
CA LYS A 35 -3.27 5.85 28.44
C LYS A 35 -2.65 7.04 29.14
N ASP A 36 -1.51 7.50 28.65
CA ASP A 36 -1.07 8.85 28.95
C ASP A 36 -2.20 9.78 28.53
N ASP A 37 -2.35 10.86 29.26
CA ASP A 37 -3.35 11.93 29.00
C ASP A 37 -2.96 12.69 27.71
N VAL A 38 -2.80 11.93 26.60
CA VAL A 38 -2.36 12.44 25.31
C VAL A 38 -3.59 12.75 24.47
N VAL A 39 -3.69 13.98 24.03
CA VAL A 39 -4.74 14.40 23.08
C VAL A 39 -4.64 13.56 21.81
N THR A 40 -5.72 12.86 21.46
CA THR A 40 -5.77 12.07 20.23
C THR A 40 -5.87 12.98 18.99
N PHE A 41 -5.56 12.42 17.82
CA PHE A 41 -5.63 13.16 16.57
C PHE A 41 -7.04 13.72 16.32
N GLU A 42 -8.06 12.96 16.65
CA GLU A 42 -9.47 13.34 16.52
C GLU A 42 -9.83 14.50 17.46
N GLN A 43 -9.26 14.51 18.66
CA GLN A 43 -9.49 15.58 19.66
C GLN A 43 -8.81 16.89 19.28
N LEU A 44 -7.79 16.86 18.41
CA LEU A 44 -7.13 18.08 17.90
C LEU A 44 -8.06 18.92 17.01
N GLY A 45 -9.15 18.34 16.50
CA GLY A 45 -10.08 19.03 15.61
C GLY A 45 -9.47 19.44 14.27
N VAL A 46 -8.48 18.68 13.81
CA VAL A 46 -7.80 18.90 12.52
C VAL A 46 -8.74 18.53 11.37
N ASP A 47 -8.91 19.44 10.42
CA ASP A 47 -9.71 19.23 9.19
C ASP A 47 -8.87 19.22 7.91
N SER A 48 -7.58 19.49 8.02
CA SER A 48 -6.64 19.50 6.90
C SER A 48 -5.26 19.01 7.33
N LEU A 49 -4.63 18.21 6.49
CA LEU A 49 -3.30 17.65 6.70
C LEU A 49 -2.42 17.90 5.48
N MET A 50 -1.32 18.61 5.68
CA MET A 50 -0.28 18.80 4.69
C MET A 50 0.93 17.95 5.06
N VAL A 51 1.34 17.07 4.15
CA VAL A 51 2.48 16.17 4.34
C VAL A 51 3.59 16.60 3.42
N ASP A 52 4.65 17.13 3.99
CA ASP A 52 5.88 17.42 3.25
C ASP A 52 6.75 16.17 3.16
N GLU A 53 7.53 16.06 2.09
CA GLU A 53 8.37 14.89 1.77
C GLU A 53 7.57 13.57 1.81
N ALA A 54 6.37 13.58 1.22
CA ALA A 54 5.44 12.44 1.26
C ALA A 54 6.02 11.12 0.73
N HIS A 55 7.14 11.17 -0.02
CA HIS A 55 7.87 9.99 -0.47
C HIS A 55 8.42 9.13 0.68
N GLU A 56 8.60 9.70 1.88
CA GLU A 56 8.99 8.97 3.08
C GLU A 56 7.95 7.93 3.54
N PHE A 57 6.71 8.04 3.07
CA PHE A 57 5.59 7.16 3.41
C PHE A 57 5.24 6.13 2.32
N LYS A 58 6.09 5.98 1.30
CA LYS A 58 5.86 5.03 0.20
C LYS A 58 5.87 3.55 0.61
N ASN A 59 6.47 3.21 1.73
CA ASN A 59 6.57 1.84 2.24
C ASN A 59 5.31 1.39 2.99
N LEU A 60 4.14 1.69 2.46
CA LEU A 60 2.88 1.17 2.97
C LEU A 60 2.75 -0.31 2.57
N ALA A 61 2.45 -1.16 3.54
CA ALA A 61 2.31 -2.58 3.29
C ALA A 61 1.18 -2.88 2.31
N VAL A 62 1.46 -3.78 1.39
CA VAL A 62 0.53 -4.22 0.34
C VAL A 62 0.25 -5.70 0.51
N THR A 63 -1.03 -6.04 0.61
CA THR A 63 -1.48 -7.44 0.58
C THR A 63 -1.66 -7.87 -0.87
N THR A 64 -0.93 -8.91 -1.29
CA THR A 64 -0.95 -9.38 -2.69
C THR A 64 -0.72 -10.88 -2.78
N LYS A 65 -1.30 -11.48 -3.81
CA LYS A 65 -1.02 -12.88 -4.21
C LYS A 65 0.26 -13.00 -5.02
N MET A 66 0.83 -11.88 -5.47
CA MET A 66 2.05 -11.88 -6.25
C MET A 66 3.25 -12.16 -5.36
N GLN A 67 3.98 -13.23 -5.70
CA GLN A 67 5.19 -13.62 -4.98
C GLN A 67 6.42 -13.27 -5.81
N ASN A 68 7.50 -12.90 -5.12
CA ASN A 68 8.81 -12.61 -5.75
C ASN A 68 8.81 -11.47 -6.78
N VAL A 69 7.92 -10.48 -6.63
CA VAL A 69 7.92 -9.27 -7.46
C VAL A 69 8.63 -8.16 -6.71
N ALA A 70 9.73 -7.67 -7.28
CA ALA A 70 10.48 -6.57 -6.68
C ALA A 70 9.71 -5.25 -6.77
N GLY A 71 9.84 -4.42 -5.74
CA GLY A 71 9.18 -3.12 -5.64
C GLY A 71 7.82 -3.16 -4.92
N ILE A 72 7.38 -4.33 -4.48
CA ILE A 72 6.21 -4.46 -3.61
C ILE A 72 6.68 -4.52 -2.17
N SER A 73 6.27 -3.56 -1.34
CA SER A 73 6.51 -3.60 0.09
C SER A 73 5.49 -4.51 0.76
N THR A 74 5.96 -5.61 1.32
CA THR A 74 5.15 -6.52 2.15
C THR A 74 5.40 -6.31 3.64
N SER A 75 6.44 -5.54 3.99
CA SER A 75 6.75 -5.18 5.37
C SER A 75 5.93 -3.96 5.79
N GLU A 76 5.40 -4.02 7.00
CA GLU A 76 4.62 -2.93 7.56
C GLU A 76 5.54 -1.84 8.11
N SER A 77 5.27 -0.60 7.72
CA SER A 77 5.86 0.59 8.32
C SER A 77 4.81 1.24 9.22
N GLN A 78 5.06 1.29 10.52
CA GLN A 78 4.14 1.89 11.49
C GLN A 78 3.78 3.34 11.13
N LYS A 79 4.78 4.15 10.72
CA LYS A 79 4.55 5.54 10.33
C LYS A 79 3.64 5.65 9.10
N ALA A 80 3.77 4.75 8.13
CA ALA A 80 2.95 4.75 6.93
C ALA A 80 1.51 4.29 7.22
N THR A 81 1.34 3.29 8.08
CA THR A 81 0.03 2.83 8.52
C THR A 81 -0.70 3.88 9.36
N ASP A 82 0.00 4.55 10.28
CA ASP A 82 -0.55 5.63 11.08
C ASP A 82 -1.01 6.81 10.20
N LEU A 83 -0.18 7.21 9.22
CA LEU A 83 -0.57 8.23 8.25
C LEU A 83 -1.79 7.81 7.45
N LEU A 84 -1.87 6.55 7.02
CA LEU A 84 -3.04 6.05 6.27
C LEU A 84 -4.33 6.18 7.08
N MET A 85 -4.31 5.82 8.37
CA MET A 85 -5.49 5.96 9.23
C MET A 85 -5.92 7.42 9.37
N LYS A 86 -4.97 8.35 9.54
CA LYS A 86 -5.24 9.78 9.59
C LYS A 86 -5.82 10.31 8.28
N CYS A 87 -5.27 9.87 7.14
CA CYS A 87 -5.78 10.23 5.83
C CYS A 87 -7.22 9.72 5.62
N GLN A 88 -7.51 8.48 6.00
CA GLN A 88 -8.87 7.93 5.89
C GLN A 88 -9.87 8.67 6.77
N TYR A 89 -9.48 8.99 8.00
CA TYR A 89 -10.32 9.79 8.91
C TYR A 89 -10.64 11.17 8.31
N LEU A 90 -9.63 11.87 7.78
CA LEU A 90 -9.85 13.18 7.16
C LEU A 90 -10.63 13.10 5.83
N ASP A 91 -10.42 12.06 5.04
CA ASP A 91 -11.18 11.81 3.81
C ASP A 91 -12.68 11.67 4.11
N GLU A 92 -13.03 10.90 5.14
CA GLU A 92 -14.41 10.75 5.61
C GLU A 92 -14.97 12.06 6.18
N LEU A 93 -14.19 12.79 6.98
CA LEU A 93 -14.61 14.02 7.61
C LEU A 93 -14.84 15.15 6.60
N THR A 94 -13.99 15.27 5.59
CA THR A 94 -13.94 16.43 4.67
C THR A 94 -14.54 16.14 3.29
N GLY A 95 -14.90 14.90 3.00
CA GLY A 95 -15.32 14.45 1.68
C GLY A 95 -14.22 14.57 0.63
N GLY A 96 -13.00 14.16 0.98
CA GLY A 96 -11.87 14.08 0.08
C GLY A 96 -11.08 15.38 -0.14
N ARG A 97 -11.23 16.38 0.71
CA ARG A 97 -10.61 17.71 0.50
C ARG A 97 -9.56 18.12 1.51
N GLY A 98 -9.35 17.32 2.54
CA GLY A 98 -8.48 17.67 3.67
C GLY A 98 -7.00 17.26 3.51
N LEU A 99 -6.57 16.73 2.37
CA LEU A 99 -5.24 16.13 2.22
C LEU A 99 -4.42 16.80 1.13
N VAL A 100 -3.18 17.19 1.47
CA VAL A 100 -2.20 17.72 0.52
C VAL A 100 -0.86 17.02 0.74
N PHE A 101 -0.33 16.38 -0.30
CA PHE A 101 0.98 15.75 -0.27
C PHE A 101 1.96 16.53 -1.16
N CYS A 102 3.11 16.90 -0.56
CA CYS A 102 4.19 17.59 -1.25
C CYS A 102 5.38 16.64 -1.39
N THR A 103 5.84 16.43 -2.60
CA THR A 103 7.05 15.65 -2.86
C THR A 103 7.58 15.91 -4.27
N GLY A 104 8.91 15.95 -4.42
CA GLY A 104 9.56 15.98 -5.73
C GLY A 104 9.63 14.63 -6.45
N THR A 105 9.37 13.52 -5.73
CA THR A 105 9.52 12.15 -6.25
C THR A 105 8.35 11.26 -5.83
N PRO A 106 7.12 11.52 -6.34
CA PRO A 106 5.96 10.70 -5.99
C PRO A 106 6.12 9.25 -6.45
N ILE A 107 6.81 9.04 -7.56
CA ILE A 107 7.17 7.73 -8.11
C ILE A 107 8.66 7.76 -8.43
N SER A 108 9.47 6.90 -7.81
CA SER A 108 10.91 6.83 -8.06
C SER A 108 11.40 5.44 -8.49
N ASN A 109 10.92 4.39 -7.85
CA ASN A 109 11.47 3.05 -8.02
C ASN A 109 10.51 2.05 -8.67
N SER A 110 9.21 2.23 -8.46
CA SER A 110 8.21 1.27 -8.93
C SER A 110 6.85 1.92 -9.16
N PRO A 111 6.10 1.48 -10.18
CA PRO A 111 4.68 1.84 -10.35
C PRO A 111 3.81 1.61 -9.11
N VAL A 112 4.21 0.68 -8.24
CA VAL A 112 3.51 0.40 -6.97
C VAL A 112 3.46 1.62 -6.05
N GLU A 113 4.43 2.51 -6.14
CA GLU A 113 4.44 3.74 -5.34
C GLU A 113 3.26 4.66 -5.68
N LEU A 114 2.82 4.68 -6.95
CA LEU A 114 1.61 5.41 -7.33
C LEU A 114 0.36 4.82 -6.66
N TYR A 115 0.23 3.50 -6.66
CA TYR A 115 -0.88 2.86 -5.95
C TYR A 115 -0.88 3.24 -4.46
N THR A 116 0.28 3.30 -3.83
CA THR A 116 0.40 3.73 -2.43
C THR A 116 -0.08 5.18 -2.26
N MET A 117 0.32 6.09 -3.15
CA MET A 117 -0.18 7.48 -3.11
C MET A 117 -1.69 7.55 -3.32
N MET A 118 -2.24 6.77 -4.24
CA MET A 118 -3.70 6.68 -4.43
C MET A 118 -4.43 6.15 -3.19
N ARG A 119 -3.83 5.24 -2.44
CA ARG A 119 -4.41 4.77 -1.18
C ARG A 119 -4.54 5.87 -0.13
N TYR A 120 -3.60 6.80 -0.09
CA TYR A 120 -3.66 7.95 0.82
C TYR A 120 -4.66 9.02 0.35
N LEU A 121 -4.63 9.36 -0.94
CA LEU A 121 -5.28 10.56 -1.47
C LEU A 121 -6.63 10.28 -2.14
N GLN A 122 -6.84 9.04 -2.61
CA GLN A 122 -7.96 8.68 -3.50
C GLN A 122 -8.59 7.34 -3.11
N ALA A 123 -8.68 7.05 -1.80
CA ALA A 123 -9.25 5.79 -1.33
C ALA A 123 -10.71 5.61 -1.78
N SER A 124 -11.48 6.68 -1.81
CA SER A 124 -12.86 6.73 -2.30
C SER A 124 -12.95 6.40 -3.81
N THR A 125 -12.06 6.96 -4.63
CA THR A 125 -11.97 6.66 -6.07
C THR A 125 -11.60 5.20 -6.31
N LEU A 126 -10.58 4.70 -5.61
CA LEU A 126 -10.18 3.28 -5.70
C LEU A 126 -11.33 2.34 -5.33
N ARG A 127 -12.12 2.71 -4.32
CA ARG A 127 -13.30 1.93 -3.90
C ARG A 127 -14.40 1.96 -4.95
N ALA A 128 -14.68 3.12 -5.54
CA ALA A 128 -15.71 3.27 -6.58
C ALA A 128 -15.41 2.45 -7.85
N HIS A 129 -14.14 2.17 -8.13
CA HIS A 129 -13.70 1.39 -9.29
C HIS A 129 -13.29 -0.05 -8.95
N ASP A 130 -13.55 -0.55 -7.73
CA ASP A 130 -13.14 -1.88 -7.26
C ASP A 130 -11.63 -2.13 -7.29
N LEU A 131 -10.82 -1.07 -7.13
CA LEU A 131 -9.37 -1.07 -7.23
C LEU A 131 -8.65 -0.95 -5.86
N LEU A 132 -9.38 -1.11 -4.75
CA LEU A 132 -8.77 -1.10 -3.40
C LEU A 132 -7.80 -2.25 -3.17
N SER A 133 -8.02 -3.39 -3.84
CA SER A 133 -7.07 -4.50 -3.84
C SER A 133 -5.92 -4.18 -4.77
N PHE A 134 -4.68 -4.35 -4.28
CA PHE A 134 -3.50 -4.18 -5.12
C PHE A 134 -3.52 -5.09 -6.34
N ASP A 135 -3.96 -6.33 -6.18
CA ASP A 135 -3.99 -7.29 -7.29
C ASP A 135 -4.95 -6.83 -8.39
N ALA A 136 -6.10 -6.23 -8.03
CA ALA A 136 -7.03 -5.65 -9.00
C ALA A 136 -6.43 -4.42 -9.69
N TRP A 137 -5.83 -3.51 -8.92
CA TRP A 137 -5.15 -2.33 -9.49
C TRP A 137 -4.00 -2.73 -10.42
N ALA A 138 -3.15 -3.65 -9.98
CA ALA A 138 -2.02 -4.14 -10.76
C ALA A 138 -2.45 -4.86 -12.05
N ALA A 139 -3.55 -5.59 -12.01
CA ALA A 139 -4.11 -6.24 -13.19
C ALA A 139 -4.61 -5.23 -14.25
N ASN A 140 -5.02 -4.03 -13.82
CA ASN A 140 -5.51 -2.98 -14.72
C ASN A 140 -4.42 -2.03 -15.22
N PHE A 141 -3.36 -1.80 -14.43
CA PHE A 141 -2.40 -0.71 -14.71
C PHE A 141 -0.93 -1.14 -14.66
N GLY A 142 -0.61 -2.29 -14.10
CA GLY A 142 0.77 -2.70 -13.87
C GLY A 142 1.24 -3.80 -14.79
N GLN A 143 2.33 -3.56 -15.51
CA GLN A 143 3.00 -4.58 -16.30
C GLN A 143 4.26 -5.07 -15.60
N THR A 144 4.36 -6.38 -15.38
CA THR A 144 5.57 -7.01 -14.85
C THR A 144 6.47 -7.47 -15.98
N THR A 145 7.78 -7.31 -15.78
CA THR A 145 8.81 -7.89 -16.65
C THR A 145 9.73 -8.76 -15.82
N THR A 146 10.13 -9.88 -16.41
CA THR A 146 11.13 -10.77 -15.81
C THR A 146 12.43 -10.64 -16.60
N SER A 147 13.49 -10.29 -15.91
CA SER A 147 14.85 -10.20 -16.46
C SER A 147 15.79 -11.18 -15.76
N ILE A 148 16.79 -11.63 -16.47
CA ILE A 148 17.90 -12.41 -15.90
C ILE A 148 18.95 -11.40 -15.48
N GLU A 149 19.28 -11.36 -14.20
CA GLU A 149 20.26 -10.46 -13.60
C GLU A 149 21.40 -11.26 -12.98
N LEU A 150 22.60 -10.66 -12.93
CA LEU A 150 23.71 -11.23 -12.17
C LEU A 150 23.34 -11.25 -10.68
N ALA A 151 23.56 -12.37 -10.02
CA ALA A 151 23.33 -12.48 -8.58
C ALA A 151 24.24 -11.50 -7.82
N PRO A 152 23.78 -10.90 -6.71
CA PRO A 152 24.57 -9.92 -5.93
C PRO A 152 25.93 -10.46 -5.48
N GLU A 153 26.01 -11.77 -5.29
CA GLU A 153 27.22 -12.48 -4.89
C GLU A 153 28.24 -12.62 -6.05
N GLY A 154 27.89 -12.15 -7.26
CA GLY A 154 28.75 -12.23 -8.44
C GLY A 154 28.87 -13.64 -9.04
N THR A 155 28.24 -14.63 -8.47
CA THR A 155 28.32 -16.04 -8.89
C THR A 155 26.95 -16.52 -9.41
N GLY A 156 26.79 -16.43 -10.75
CA GLY A 156 25.58 -16.97 -11.40
C GLY A 156 24.52 -15.92 -11.75
N TYR A 157 23.44 -16.39 -12.39
CA TYR A 157 22.33 -15.56 -12.84
C TYR A 157 21.08 -15.94 -12.08
N ARG A 158 20.24 -14.92 -11.74
CA ARG A 158 18.92 -15.11 -11.15
C ARG A 158 17.84 -14.43 -11.99
N SER A 159 16.68 -15.04 -12.05
CA SER A 159 15.49 -14.44 -12.61
C SER A 159 14.89 -13.48 -11.60
N LYS A 160 14.62 -12.23 -12.00
CA LYS A 160 13.97 -11.22 -11.15
C LYS A 160 12.79 -10.60 -11.89
N THR A 161 11.63 -10.72 -11.29
CA THR A 161 10.40 -10.08 -11.77
C THR A 161 10.20 -8.77 -11.04
N ARG A 162 9.86 -7.72 -11.77
CA ARG A 162 9.53 -6.40 -11.21
C ARG A 162 8.43 -5.73 -12.00
N PHE A 163 7.68 -4.84 -11.36
CA PHE A 163 6.84 -3.88 -12.07
C PHE A 163 7.73 -2.88 -12.78
N SER A 164 7.58 -2.75 -14.10
CA SER A 164 8.47 -1.92 -14.91
C SER A 164 7.74 -0.89 -15.74
N ARG A 165 6.48 -1.09 -16.02
CA ARG A 165 5.69 -0.23 -16.90
C ARG A 165 4.26 -0.11 -16.43
N PHE A 166 3.65 1.01 -16.79
CA PHE A 166 2.20 1.17 -16.78
C PHE A 166 1.62 0.73 -18.12
N PHE A 167 0.45 0.14 -18.09
CA PHE A 167 -0.43 0.04 -19.25
C PHE A 167 -1.77 0.72 -18.90
N ASN A 168 -2.64 0.90 -19.90
CA ASN A 168 -3.90 1.63 -19.72
C ASN A 168 -3.71 3.02 -19.06
N LEU A 169 -2.62 3.69 -19.42
CA LEU A 169 -2.23 4.98 -18.87
C LEU A 169 -3.30 6.07 -18.99
N PRO A 170 -4.07 6.18 -20.10
CA PRO A 170 -5.11 7.19 -20.22
C PRO A 170 -6.18 7.08 -19.13
N GLU A 171 -6.61 5.89 -18.79
CA GLU A 171 -7.59 5.65 -17.73
C GLU A 171 -6.99 5.98 -16.37
N LEU A 172 -5.77 5.53 -16.10
CA LEU A 172 -5.06 5.83 -14.87
C LEU A 172 -4.90 7.36 -14.66
N ILE A 173 -4.53 8.11 -15.71
CA ILE A 173 -4.40 9.57 -15.64
C ILE A 173 -5.76 10.24 -15.42
N SER A 174 -6.84 9.69 -15.98
CA SER A 174 -8.17 10.26 -15.77
C SER A 174 -8.69 10.06 -14.35
N MET A 175 -8.17 9.06 -13.66
CA MET A 175 -8.49 8.80 -12.26
C MET A 175 -7.63 9.61 -11.28
N TRP A 176 -6.40 9.96 -11.69
CA TRP A 176 -5.43 10.70 -10.88
C TRP A 176 -5.70 12.19 -10.88
#